data_7bd230a9355ea810150a314454ad2832
#
_entry.id   7bd230a9355ea810150a314454ad2832
#
_cell.length_a   1.000
_cell.length_b   1.000
_cell.length_c   1.000
_cell.angle_alpha   90.00
_cell.angle_beta   90.00
_cell.angle_gamma   90.00
#
_symmetry.space_group_name_H-M   'P 1'
#
loop_
_entity.id
_entity.type
_entity.pdbx_description
1 polymer ?
#
loop_
_entity_poly.entity_id
_entity_poly.type
_entity_poly.pdbx_seq_one_letter_code
_entity_poly.pdbx_strand_id
1 'polypeptide(L)'
;MIANAVAAVATAASQGAQVVCLQELFYGPYFCQVQDADYYSYTEQIPDGPTTQLLCEVAKQHGVVLVAPMYEEEQPGVYYNTAAVIDADGKYLGKHRKNHIPQVKGFWEKFYFRPGNLGYPVFDTAVGRIGVYICYERHFPEGWRALGLAGAQIVFNPSATSRGLSEYLWRLEQPAAAVANEYYVGTINRVGVEPLGENDFYGQSYFVDPRGQLVGEAASDTEEEVVVRDLDMGRLAEVRDLWAFYRDRRPDSYESLVKP
;
A
#
# COMPACT_ATOMS: atom_id res chain seq x y z
N MET A 1 10.21 -13.79 9.30
CA MET A 1 9.43 -12.99 8.33
C MET A 1 10.22 -11.83 7.73
N ILE A 2 10.95 -11.00 8.49
CA ILE A 2 11.81 -9.93 7.91
C ILE A 2 12.82 -10.51 6.89
N ALA A 3 13.50 -11.60 7.22
CA ALA A 3 14.45 -12.25 6.29
C ALA A 3 13.78 -12.69 4.97
N ASN A 4 12.53 -13.18 5.02
CA ASN A 4 11.78 -13.56 3.82
C ASN A 4 11.43 -12.31 2.97
N ALA A 5 11.05 -11.21 3.61
CA ALA A 5 10.79 -9.96 2.93
C ALA A 5 12.05 -9.41 2.23
N VAL A 6 13.20 -9.44 2.91
CA VAL A 6 14.50 -9.06 2.31
C VAL A 6 14.84 -9.96 1.12
N ALA A 7 14.61 -11.26 1.23
CA ALA A 7 14.83 -12.20 0.12
C ALA A 7 13.88 -11.92 -1.05
N ALA A 8 12.61 -11.59 -0.79
CA ALA A 8 11.64 -11.21 -1.81
C ALA A 8 12.05 -9.91 -2.53
N VAL A 9 12.55 -8.91 -1.80
CA VAL A 9 13.11 -7.68 -2.39
C VAL A 9 14.29 -8.00 -3.30
N ALA A 10 15.22 -8.84 -2.84
CA ALA A 10 16.38 -9.25 -3.64
C ALA A 10 15.94 -9.99 -4.92
N THR A 11 14.93 -10.86 -4.81
CA THR A 11 14.33 -11.57 -5.95
C THR A 11 13.70 -10.60 -6.94
N ALA A 12 12.89 -9.65 -6.48
CA ALA A 12 12.28 -8.63 -7.33
C ALA A 12 13.35 -7.79 -8.06
N ALA A 13 14.36 -7.32 -7.32
CA ALA A 13 15.47 -6.56 -7.90
C ALA A 13 16.24 -7.35 -8.98
N SER A 14 16.48 -8.65 -8.75
CA SER A 14 17.12 -9.53 -9.74
C SER A 14 16.32 -9.72 -11.02
N GLN A 15 15.00 -9.51 -10.95
CA GLN A 15 14.06 -9.50 -12.10
C GLN A 15 13.90 -8.12 -12.73
N GLY A 16 14.66 -7.12 -12.31
CA GLY A 16 14.65 -5.76 -12.86
C GLY A 16 13.66 -4.80 -12.18
N ALA A 17 13.02 -5.16 -11.07
CA ALA A 17 12.16 -4.24 -10.35
C ALA A 17 12.93 -3.01 -9.87
N GLN A 18 12.36 -1.83 -10.09
CA GLN A 18 12.91 -0.56 -9.65
C GLN A 18 12.16 -0.02 -8.41
N VAL A 19 10.94 -0.51 -8.16
CA VAL A 19 10.17 -0.23 -6.96
C VAL A 19 9.53 -1.52 -6.46
N VAL A 20 9.56 -1.74 -5.14
CA VAL A 20 8.98 -2.91 -4.49
C VAL A 20 8.06 -2.44 -3.35
N CYS A 21 6.85 -2.98 -3.31
CA CYS A 21 5.92 -2.78 -2.19
C CYS A 21 5.68 -4.10 -1.48
N LEU A 22 5.88 -4.12 -0.17
CA LEU A 22 5.58 -5.26 0.69
C LEU A 22 4.10 -5.24 1.11
N GLN A 23 3.57 -6.39 1.55
CA GLN A 23 2.20 -6.48 2.05
C GLN A 23 2.04 -5.74 3.39
N GLU A 24 0.81 -5.44 3.76
CA GLU A 24 0.46 -4.79 5.03
C GLU A 24 1.01 -5.58 6.22
N LEU A 25 1.71 -4.88 7.15
CA LEU A 25 2.31 -5.47 8.37
C LEU A 25 3.21 -6.68 8.08
N PHE A 26 4.08 -6.56 7.09
CA PHE A 26 4.81 -7.66 6.43
C PHE A 26 5.71 -8.50 7.36
N TYR A 27 6.16 -7.97 8.48
CA TYR A 27 7.19 -8.59 9.33
C TYR A 27 6.65 -9.53 10.43
N GLY A 28 5.33 -9.68 10.53
CA GLY A 28 4.67 -10.57 11.50
C GLY A 28 3.41 -11.22 10.92
N PRO A 29 2.76 -12.11 11.68
CA PRO A 29 1.41 -12.52 11.36
C PRO A 29 0.49 -11.29 11.36
N TYR A 30 -0.62 -11.37 10.65
CA TYR A 30 -1.64 -10.33 10.73
C TYR A 30 -2.36 -10.41 12.09
N PHE A 31 -1.75 -9.82 13.10
CA PHE A 31 -2.17 -9.93 14.51
C PHE A 31 -3.54 -9.29 14.79
N CYS A 32 -4.05 -8.45 13.90
CA CYS A 32 -5.37 -7.84 14.06
C CYS A 32 -6.55 -8.83 13.95
N GLN A 33 -6.28 -10.12 13.73
CA GLN A 33 -7.28 -11.19 13.84
C GLN A 33 -7.77 -11.39 15.27
N VAL A 34 -6.97 -10.98 16.26
CA VAL A 34 -7.28 -11.04 17.70
C VAL A 34 -7.12 -9.66 18.34
N GLN A 35 -7.59 -9.50 19.58
CA GLN A 35 -7.37 -8.31 20.42
C GLN A 35 -6.47 -8.73 21.58
N ASP A 36 -5.17 -8.58 21.41
CA ASP A 36 -4.16 -9.01 22.37
C ASP A 36 -3.04 -7.96 22.48
N ALA A 37 -2.85 -7.44 23.69
CA ALA A 37 -1.88 -6.40 23.97
C ALA A 37 -0.41 -6.85 23.84
N ASP A 38 -0.14 -8.16 23.83
CA ASP A 38 1.22 -8.66 23.64
C ASP A 38 1.81 -8.23 22.28
N TYR A 39 0.94 -8.01 21.27
CA TYR A 39 1.36 -7.51 19.96
C TYR A 39 1.77 -6.03 19.95
N TYR A 40 1.55 -5.27 21.02
CA TYR A 40 2.15 -3.93 21.14
C TYR A 40 3.68 -3.98 21.14
N SER A 41 4.26 -5.12 21.52
CA SER A 41 5.71 -5.34 21.47
C SER A 41 6.29 -5.39 20.03
N TYR A 42 5.42 -5.47 19.00
CA TYR A 42 5.84 -5.46 17.59
C TYR A 42 6.06 -4.05 17.03
N THR A 43 5.74 -3.02 17.80
CA THR A 43 5.89 -1.64 17.36
C THR A 43 7.34 -1.22 17.29
N GLU A 44 7.63 -0.32 16.39
CA GLU A 44 8.91 0.39 16.35
C GLU A 44 8.74 1.83 15.88
N GLN A 45 9.69 2.69 16.22
CA GLN A 45 9.72 4.06 15.72
C GLN A 45 10.09 4.09 14.23
N ILE A 46 9.46 4.97 13.48
CA ILE A 46 9.78 5.19 12.08
C ILE A 46 10.19 6.65 11.91
N PRO A 47 11.45 6.96 11.45
CA PRO A 47 12.36 6.04 10.73
C PRO A 47 13.41 5.33 11.59
N ASP A 48 13.50 5.57 12.88
CA ASP A 48 14.69 5.25 13.68
C ASP A 48 14.72 3.79 14.18
N GLY A 49 13.64 3.04 13.95
CA GLY A 49 13.54 1.64 14.34
C GLY A 49 14.39 0.69 13.50
N PRO A 50 14.72 -0.49 14.04
CA PRO A 50 15.68 -1.41 13.43
C PRO A 50 15.23 -1.93 12.07
N THR A 51 13.93 -2.17 11.87
CA THR A 51 13.43 -2.66 10.57
C THR A 51 13.53 -1.58 9.49
N THR A 52 13.19 -0.33 9.80
CA THR A 52 13.35 0.77 8.84
C THR A 52 14.80 0.97 8.46
N GLN A 53 15.73 0.93 9.43
CA GLN A 53 17.17 1.07 9.17
C GLN A 53 17.69 -0.08 8.29
N LEU A 54 17.30 -1.32 8.58
CA LEU A 54 17.65 -2.47 7.74
C LEU A 54 17.12 -2.28 6.30
N LEU A 55 15.88 -1.83 6.13
CA LEU A 55 15.29 -1.64 4.81
C LEU A 55 15.93 -0.49 4.04
N CYS A 56 16.44 0.54 4.70
CA CYS A 56 17.26 1.57 4.07
C CYS A 56 18.54 0.97 3.45
N GLU A 57 19.22 0.09 4.17
CA GLU A 57 20.39 -0.61 3.64
C GLU A 57 20.02 -1.57 2.49
N VAL A 58 18.91 -2.29 2.61
CA VAL A 58 18.40 -3.19 1.56
C VAL A 58 18.04 -2.41 0.29
N ALA A 59 17.33 -1.28 0.42
CA ALA A 59 17.00 -0.40 -0.70
C ALA A 59 18.25 0.06 -1.45
N LYS A 60 19.23 0.57 -0.71
CA LYS A 60 20.52 1.00 -1.23
C LYS A 60 21.32 -0.13 -1.90
N GLN A 61 21.38 -1.29 -1.24
CA GLN A 61 22.11 -2.46 -1.75
C GLN A 61 21.59 -2.93 -3.10
N HIS A 62 20.27 -2.91 -3.28
CA HIS A 62 19.59 -3.39 -4.49
C HIS A 62 19.23 -2.29 -5.48
N GLY A 63 19.40 -1.01 -5.12
CA GLY A 63 19.04 0.13 -5.97
C GLY A 63 17.55 0.22 -6.26
N VAL A 64 16.69 -0.13 -5.30
CA VAL A 64 15.23 -0.16 -5.46
C VAL A 64 14.53 0.77 -4.48
N VAL A 65 13.47 1.42 -4.91
CA VAL A 65 12.54 2.13 -4.03
C VAL A 65 11.73 1.10 -3.25
N LEU A 66 11.57 1.29 -1.93
CA LEU A 66 10.78 0.41 -1.08
C LEU A 66 9.57 1.13 -0.48
N VAL A 67 8.41 0.45 -0.52
CA VAL A 67 7.22 0.77 0.27
C VAL A 67 7.04 -0.33 1.31
N ALA A 68 7.19 0.02 2.58
CA ALA A 68 7.27 -0.93 3.69
C ALA A 68 6.19 -0.64 4.75
N PRO A 69 5.05 -1.36 4.72
CA PRO A 69 3.98 -1.21 5.71
C PRO A 69 4.32 -1.90 7.03
N MET A 70 4.33 -1.12 8.13
CA MET A 70 4.78 -1.54 9.46
C MET A 70 3.86 -1.04 10.57
N TYR A 71 4.09 -1.54 11.79
CA TYR A 71 3.43 -1.09 13.01
C TYR A 71 4.28 -0.04 13.71
N GLU A 72 3.84 1.21 13.63
CA GLU A 72 4.57 2.37 14.15
C GLU A 72 4.21 2.69 15.59
N GLU A 73 5.20 2.95 16.43
CA GLU A 73 5.07 3.69 17.69
C GLU A 73 5.51 5.14 17.48
N GLU A 74 4.59 6.10 17.58
CA GLU A 74 4.92 7.53 17.58
C GLU A 74 5.45 7.95 18.96
N GLN A 75 4.78 7.47 19.99
CA GLN A 75 5.16 7.57 21.40
C GLN A 75 4.48 6.44 22.17
N PRO A 76 4.93 6.11 23.39
CA PRO A 76 4.31 5.05 24.18
C PRO A 76 2.78 5.17 24.27
N GLY A 77 2.07 4.14 23.81
CA GLY A 77 0.61 4.08 23.78
C GLY A 77 -0.06 4.77 22.60
N VAL A 78 0.70 5.27 21.62
CA VAL A 78 0.18 5.89 20.37
C VAL A 78 0.76 5.21 19.17
N TYR A 79 -0.06 4.39 18.52
CA TYR A 79 0.36 3.48 17.46
C TYR A 79 -0.40 3.70 16.16
N TYR A 80 0.27 3.43 15.03
CA TYR A 80 -0.30 3.55 13.68
C TYR A 80 0.06 2.37 12.79
N ASN A 81 -0.83 2.05 11.88
CA ASN A 81 -0.51 1.24 10.70
C ASN A 81 0.11 2.18 9.66
N THR A 82 1.38 1.99 9.35
CA THR A 82 2.19 2.99 8.65
C THR A 82 3.02 2.35 7.55
N ALA A 83 3.06 2.96 6.38
CA ALA A 83 3.97 2.59 5.32
C ALA A 83 5.13 3.60 5.22
N ALA A 84 6.34 3.14 5.47
CA ALA A 84 7.56 3.90 5.19
C ALA A 84 7.88 3.85 3.69
N VAL A 85 8.36 4.97 3.14
CA VAL A 85 8.86 5.06 1.75
C VAL A 85 10.34 5.40 1.77
N ILE A 86 11.13 4.56 1.11
CA ILE A 86 12.59 4.62 1.08
C ILE A 86 13.03 4.67 -0.38
N ASP A 87 13.91 5.61 -0.73
CA ASP A 87 14.40 5.75 -2.09
C ASP A 87 15.49 4.73 -2.44
N ALA A 88 15.79 4.60 -3.71
CA ALA A 88 16.76 3.65 -4.26
C ALA A 88 18.21 3.83 -3.74
N ASP A 89 18.53 5.00 -3.21
CA ASP A 89 19.82 5.28 -2.55
C ASP A 89 19.84 4.93 -1.04
N GLY A 90 18.70 4.42 -0.52
CA GLY A 90 18.47 4.09 0.88
C GLY A 90 17.99 5.26 1.73
N LYS A 91 17.71 6.41 1.13
CA LYS A 91 17.20 7.57 1.86
C LYS A 91 15.73 7.36 2.24
N TYR A 92 15.42 7.51 3.53
CA TYR A 92 14.05 7.59 3.99
C TYR A 92 13.40 8.89 3.50
N LEU A 93 12.30 8.80 2.74
CA LEU A 93 11.58 9.92 2.15
C LEU A 93 10.41 10.41 3.01
N GLY A 94 9.85 9.52 3.83
CA GLY A 94 8.70 9.82 4.67
C GLY A 94 7.79 8.60 4.84
N LYS A 95 6.57 8.86 5.36
CA LYS A 95 5.61 7.80 5.68
C LYS A 95 4.17 8.23 5.42
N HIS A 96 3.32 7.24 5.12
CA HIS A 96 1.87 7.36 5.13
C HIS A 96 1.30 6.58 6.32
N ARG A 97 0.45 7.19 7.12
CA ARG A 97 -0.32 6.56 8.20
C ARG A 97 -1.73 6.28 7.71
N LYS A 98 -2.19 5.04 7.82
CA LYS A 98 -3.54 4.60 7.44
C LYS A 98 -4.61 5.47 8.10
N ASN A 99 -5.41 6.19 7.30
CA ASN A 99 -6.43 7.11 7.80
C ASN A 99 -7.72 6.40 8.21
N HIS A 100 -8.13 5.38 7.46
CA HIS A 100 -9.37 4.64 7.68
C HIS A 100 -9.07 3.27 8.30
N ILE A 101 -9.48 3.08 9.56
CA ILE A 101 -9.18 1.89 10.34
C ILE A 101 -10.42 0.99 10.44
N PRO A 102 -10.39 -0.26 9.94
CA PRO A 102 -11.51 -1.20 10.03
C PRO A 102 -11.74 -1.69 11.46
N GLN A 103 -12.99 -2.14 11.71
CA GLN A 103 -13.37 -2.81 12.95
C GLN A 103 -14.50 -3.79 12.66
N VAL A 104 -14.11 -4.97 12.18
CA VAL A 104 -15.00 -6.09 11.95
C VAL A 104 -14.34 -7.40 12.43
N LYS A 105 -15.10 -8.49 12.55
CA LYS A 105 -14.54 -9.79 12.97
C LYS A 105 -13.33 -10.16 12.10
N GLY A 106 -12.22 -10.51 12.74
CA GLY A 106 -10.96 -10.85 12.08
C GLY A 106 -10.11 -9.66 11.62
N PHE A 107 -10.60 -8.42 11.82
CA PHE A 107 -9.93 -7.16 11.49
C PHE A 107 -10.13 -6.13 12.59
N TRP A 108 -9.63 -6.45 13.81
CA TRP A 108 -9.77 -5.64 15.01
C TRP A 108 -8.74 -4.51 15.07
N GLU A 109 -8.55 -3.80 13.96
CA GLU A 109 -7.48 -2.81 13.83
C GLU A 109 -7.64 -1.61 14.77
N LYS A 110 -8.88 -1.20 15.13
CA LYS A 110 -9.08 -0.10 16.08
C LYS A 110 -8.61 -0.40 17.51
N PHE A 111 -8.34 -1.67 17.83
CA PHE A 111 -7.69 -2.05 19.09
C PHE A 111 -6.22 -1.63 19.11
N TYR A 112 -5.57 -1.61 17.94
CA TYR A 112 -4.14 -1.36 17.79
C TYR A 112 -3.80 0.04 17.30
N PHE A 113 -4.57 0.60 16.38
CA PHE A 113 -4.17 1.78 15.61
C PHE A 113 -5.08 2.98 15.81
N ARG A 114 -4.45 4.16 15.92
CA ARG A 114 -5.14 5.44 15.69
C ARG A 114 -5.32 5.67 14.20
N PRO A 115 -6.38 6.40 13.79
CA PRO A 115 -6.46 6.98 12.45
C PRO A 115 -5.24 7.86 12.14
N GLY A 116 -4.74 7.76 10.91
CA GLY A 116 -3.63 8.57 10.43
C GLY A 116 -3.90 10.07 10.51
N ASN A 117 -2.83 10.86 10.61
CA ASN A 117 -2.86 12.31 10.80
C ASN A 117 -1.89 13.06 9.87
N LEU A 118 -1.38 12.39 8.82
CA LEU A 118 -0.42 12.95 7.87
C LEU A 118 -1.06 13.31 6.51
N GLY A 119 -2.38 13.16 6.39
CA GLY A 119 -3.09 13.32 5.12
C GLY A 119 -2.71 12.23 4.12
N TYR A 120 -2.56 12.62 2.86
CA TYR A 120 -2.26 11.72 1.74
C TYR A 120 -0.98 12.15 1.02
N PRO A 121 0.20 11.92 1.62
CA PRO A 121 1.47 12.34 1.03
C PRO A 121 1.79 11.55 -0.23
N VAL A 122 2.44 12.23 -1.17
CA VAL A 122 3.04 11.64 -2.38
C VAL A 122 4.53 11.90 -2.32
N PHE A 123 5.32 10.89 -2.61
CA PHE A 123 6.77 10.90 -2.47
C PHE A 123 7.45 10.97 -3.83
N ASP A 124 8.34 11.94 -4.01
CA ASP A 124 9.20 12.03 -5.18
C ASP A 124 10.35 11.03 -5.01
N THR A 125 10.38 10.01 -5.88
CA THR A 125 11.35 8.92 -5.83
C THR A 125 12.16 8.84 -7.12
N ALA A 126 13.24 8.04 -7.12
CA ALA A 126 14.06 7.79 -8.29
C ALA A 126 13.28 7.24 -9.51
N VAL A 127 12.09 6.64 -9.30
CA VAL A 127 11.29 6.03 -10.37
C VAL A 127 9.98 6.76 -10.69
N GLY A 128 9.71 7.87 -10.00
CA GLY A 128 8.51 8.66 -10.17
C GLY A 128 7.81 8.99 -8.86
N ARG A 129 6.61 9.56 -8.96
CA ARG A 129 5.82 10.02 -7.81
C ARG A 129 4.92 8.91 -7.31
N ILE A 130 5.16 8.46 -6.07
CA ILE A 130 4.50 7.30 -5.46
C ILE A 130 3.58 7.76 -4.33
N GLY A 131 2.32 7.29 -4.37
CA GLY A 131 1.37 7.34 -3.27
C GLY A 131 1.19 5.97 -2.62
N VAL A 132 0.73 5.96 -1.35
CA VAL A 132 0.38 4.73 -0.63
C VAL A 132 -1.01 4.88 -0.06
N TYR A 133 -1.82 3.82 -0.17
CA TYR A 133 -3.20 3.78 0.31
C TYR A 133 -3.48 2.39 0.88
N ILE A 134 -3.46 2.25 2.20
CA ILE A 134 -3.33 0.95 2.86
C ILE A 134 -4.69 0.24 2.98
N CYS A 135 -4.81 -0.95 2.39
CA CYS A 135 -5.84 -1.97 2.63
C CYS A 135 -7.28 -1.41 2.60
N TYR A 136 -7.94 -1.32 3.76
CA TYR A 136 -9.31 -0.83 3.96
C TYR A 136 -9.55 0.57 3.38
N GLU A 137 -8.52 1.39 3.30
CA GLU A 137 -8.62 2.73 2.70
C GLU A 137 -9.16 2.67 1.27
N ARG A 138 -8.96 1.55 0.55
CA ARG A 138 -9.42 1.38 -0.85
C ARG A 138 -10.92 1.62 -1.04
N HIS A 139 -11.73 1.43 0.01
CA HIS A 139 -13.17 1.64 -0.02
C HIS A 139 -13.58 3.12 -0.07
N PHE A 140 -12.65 4.06 0.14
CA PHE A 140 -12.90 5.50 0.25
C PHE A 140 -12.34 6.24 -0.97
N PRO A 141 -13.18 6.67 -1.93
CA PRO A 141 -12.75 7.34 -3.16
C PRO A 141 -11.97 8.64 -2.93
N GLU A 142 -12.20 9.30 -1.80
CA GLU A 142 -11.60 10.59 -1.45
C GLU A 142 -10.08 10.52 -1.35
N GLY A 143 -9.54 9.48 -0.71
CA GLY A 143 -8.10 9.32 -0.56
C GLY A 143 -7.41 9.00 -1.88
N TRP A 144 -8.01 8.14 -2.71
CA TRP A 144 -7.52 7.90 -4.08
C TRP A 144 -7.43 9.21 -4.86
N ARG A 145 -8.48 10.05 -4.78
CA ARG A 145 -8.51 11.35 -5.45
C ARG A 145 -7.49 12.32 -4.87
N ALA A 146 -7.32 12.35 -3.55
CA ALA A 146 -6.32 13.21 -2.89
C ALA A 146 -4.90 12.88 -3.38
N LEU A 147 -4.53 11.60 -3.46
CA LEU A 147 -3.26 11.16 -4.00
C LEU A 147 -3.06 11.56 -5.47
N GLY A 148 -4.11 11.42 -6.28
CA GLY A 148 -4.08 11.86 -7.68
C GLY A 148 -3.86 13.37 -7.82
N LEU A 149 -4.56 14.16 -7.02
CA LEU A 149 -4.40 15.63 -7.00
C LEU A 149 -3.02 16.07 -6.50
N ALA A 150 -2.42 15.30 -5.60
CA ALA A 150 -1.03 15.47 -5.18
C ALA A 150 -0.02 15.03 -6.24
N GLY A 151 -0.49 14.49 -7.38
CA GLY A 151 0.31 14.15 -8.55
C GLY A 151 0.93 12.75 -8.52
N ALA A 152 0.35 11.81 -7.79
CA ALA A 152 0.79 10.41 -7.84
C ALA A 152 0.75 9.87 -9.28
N GLN A 153 1.76 9.09 -9.62
CA GLN A 153 1.87 8.37 -10.88
C GLN A 153 1.62 6.87 -10.69
N ILE A 154 2.02 6.37 -9.53
CA ILE A 154 1.77 5.00 -9.07
C ILE A 154 1.24 5.09 -7.65
N VAL A 155 0.14 4.41 -7.34
CA VAL A 155 -0.36 4.25 -5.98
C VAL A 155 -0.33 2.78 -5.60
N PHE A 156 0.33 2.47 -4.49
CA PHE A 156 0.36 1.12 -3.94
C PHE A 156 -0.73 0.94 -2.88
N ASN A 157 -1.42 -0.20 -2.95
CA ASN A 157 -2.43 -0.62 -1.97
C ASN A 157 -1.98 -1.91 -1.26
N PRO A 158 -1.01 -1.81 -0.33
CA PRO A 158 -0.62 -2.94 0.50
C PRO A 158 -1.76 -3.35 1.42
N SER A 159 -2.06 -4.64 1.47
CA SER A 159 -3.27 -5.17 2.10
C SER A 159 -3.04 -6.47 2.86
N ALA A 160 -3.98 -6.74 3.79
CA ALA A 160 -4.24 -8.02 4.40
C ALA A 160 -5.75 -8.25 4.35
N THR A 161 -6.26 -8.82 3.27
CA THR A 161 -7.70 -9.01 3.06
C THR A 161 -8.02 -10.45 2.70
N SER A 162 -9.11 -10.98 3.29
CA SER A 162 -9.45 -12.39 3.28
C SER A 162 -10.68 -12.72 2.43
N ARG A 163 -10.82 -14.00 2.09
CA ARG A 163 -11.96 -14.54 1.33
C ARG A 163 -13.29 -14.21 2.00
N GLY A 164 -14.31 -14.08 1.18
CA GLY A 164 -15.72 -13.93 1.57
C GLY A 164 -16.16 -12.50 1.78
N LEU A 165 -15.56 -11.74 2.69
CA LEU A 165 -16.10 -10.44 3.12
C LEU A 165 -16.11 -9.38 2.01
N SER A 166 -14.99 -9.14 1.37
CA SER A 166 -14.83 -8.07 0.37
C SER A 166 -14.00 -8.48 -0.86
N GLU A 167 -13.85 -9.78 -1.08
CA GLU A 167 -13.02 -10.33 -2.16
C GLU A 167 -13.47 -9.83 -3.55
N TYR A 168 -14.79 -9.77 -3.79
CA TYR A 168 -15.33 -9.27 -5.05
C TYR A 168 -14.98 -7.79 -5.33
N LEU A 169 -14.76 -6.99 -4.29
CA LEU A 169 -14.37 -5.58 -4.41
C LEU A 169 -12.91 -5.42 -4.88
N TRP A 170 -12.07 -6.44 -4.66
CA TRP A 170 -10.64 -6.40 -5.00
C TRP A 170 -10.40 -6.15 -6.49
N ARG A 171 -11.26 -6.68 -7.35
CA ARG A 171 -11.22 -6.50 -8.80
C ARG A 171 -12.09 -5.35 -9.31
N LEU A 172 -12.76 -4.65 -8.43
CA LEU A 172 -13.66 -3.54 -8.78
C LEU A 172 -13.08 -2.19 -8.38
N GLU A 173 -12.66 -2.02 -7.12
CA GLU A 173 -12.33 -0.71 -6.56
C GLU A 173 -11.00 -0.15 -7.08
N GLN A 174 -9.95 -0.96 -7.12
CA GLN A 174 -8.65 -0.50 -7.57
C GLN A 174 -8.61 -0.18 -9.09
N PRO A 175 -9.19 -0.98 -9.99
CA PRO A 175 -9.35 -0.57 -11.38
C PRO A 175 -10.16 0.70 -11.55
N ALA A 176 -11.27 0.86 -10.81
CA ALA A 176 -12.06 2.09 -10.83
C ALA A 176 -11.25 3.30 -10.35
N ALA A 177 -10.43 3.13 -9.30
CA ALA A 177 -9.53 4.17 -8.79
C ALA A 177 -8.45 4.55 -9.81
N ALA A 178 -7.85 3.56 -10.48
CA ALA A 178 -6.84 3.80 -11.53
C ALA A 178 -7.42 4.64 -12.68
N VAL A 179 -8.59 4.28 -13.17
CA VAL A 179 -9.30 5.03 -14.24
C VAL A 179 -9.65 6.43 -13.78
N ALA A 180 -10.32 6.55 -12.62
CA ALA A 180 -10.80 7.84 -12.13
C ALA A 180 -9.68 8.85 -11.87
N ASN A 181 -8.46 8.37 -11.59
CA ASN A 181 -7.32 9.21 -11.23
C ASN A 181 -6.15 9.13 -12.22
N GLU A 182 -6.33 8.42 -13.35
CA GLU A 182 -5.36 8.39 -14.46
C GLU A 182 -3.92 8.10 -13.99
N TYR A 183 -3.79 7.07 -13.11
CA TYR A 183 -2.50 6.61 -12.59
C TYR A 183 -2.46 5.08 -12.52
N TYR A 184 -1.26 4.50 -12.34
CA TYR A 184 -1.12 3.07 -12.07
C TYR A 184 -1.50 2.72 -10.62
N VAL A 185 -2.09 1.54 -10.42
CA VAL A 185 -2.30 0.98 -9.08
C VAL A 185 -1.59 -0.37 -8.97
N GLY A 186 -0.74 -0.51 -7.96
CA GLY A 186 -0.17 -1.78 -7.53
C GLY A 186 -0.91 -2.29 -6.30
N THR A 187 -1.47 -3.48 -6.36
CA THR A 187 -2.18 -4.10 -5.25
C THR A 187 -1.39 -5.26 -4.70
N ILE A 188 -1.17 -5.29 -3.40
CA ILE A 188 -0.40 -6.32 -2.74
C ILE A 188 -1.23 -6.91 -1.61
N ASN A 189 -1.45 -8.22 -1.62
CA ASN A 189 -2.20 -8.91 -0.58
C ASN A 189 -1.39 -10.06 0.01
N ARG A 190 -1.69 -10.43 1.25
CA ARG A 190 -1.25 -11.68 1.85
C ARG A 190 -1.93 -12.87 1.17
N VAL A 191 -1.35 -14.07 1.30
CA VAL A 191 -1.90 -15.31 0.77
C VAL A 191 -1.84 -16.42 1.82
N GLY A 192 -2.88 -17.27 1.83
CA GLY A 192 -2.98 -18.46 2.69
C GLY A 192 -3.51 -18.17 4.10
N VAL A 193 -3.51 -19.18 4.93
CA VAL A 193 -4.01 -19.15 6.31
C VAL A 193 -2.83 -19.04 7.27
N GLU A 194 -2.91 -18.07 8.19
CA GLU A 194 -1.92 -17.91 9.25
C GLU A 194 -2.34 -18.63 10.54
N PRO A 195 -1.38 -19.05 11.40
CA PRO A 195 -1.71 -19.78 12.65
C PRO A 195 -2.53 -18.98 13.67
N LEU A 196 -2.74 -17.68 13.41
CA LEU A 196 -3.43 -16.76 14.29
C LEU A 196 -4.78 -16.36 13.70
N GLY A 197 -5.86 -16.97 14.17
CA GLY A 197 -7.22 -16.66 13.71
C GLY A 197 -7.71 -17.50 12.54
N GLU A 198 -8.74 -17.02 11.83
CA GLU A 198 -9.47 -17.79 10.82
C GLU A 198 -9.40 -17.19 9.40
N ASN A 199 -8.68 -16.09 9.21
CA ASN A 199 -8.62 -15.43 7.92
C ASN A 199 -7.84 -16.27 6.90
N ASP A 200 -8.48 -16.59 5.78
CA ASP A 200 -7.87 -17.13 4.57
C ASP A 200 -7.62 -15.98 3.60
N PHE A 201 -6.36 -15.52 3.52
CA PHE A 201 -5.94 -14.42 2.66
C PHE A 201 -5.83 -14.92 1.22
N TYR A 202 -6.54 -14.25 0.30
CA TYR A 202 -6.72 -14.77 -1.07
C TYR A 202 -5.60 -14.38 -2.04
N GLY A 203 -4.50 -13.76 -1.62
CA GLY A 203 -3.43 -13.37 -2.55
C GLY A 203 -3.92 -12.46 -3.66
N GLN A 204 -3.77 -12.91 -4.90
CA GLN A 204 -4.23 -12.22 -6.11
C GLN A 204 -3.70 -10.79 -6.25
N SER A 205 -2.43 -10.56 -5.88
CA SER A 205 -1.75 -9.29 -6.11
C SER A 205 -1.64 -9.00 -7.61
N TYR A 206 -1.79 -7.73 -8.03
CA TYR A 206 -1.76 -7.34 -9.44
C TYR A 206 -1.44 -5.87 -9.63
N PHE A 207 -1.15 -5.50 -10.88
CA PHE A 207 -1.05 -4.10 -11.30
C PHE A 207 -2.18 -3.74 -12.27
N VAL A 208 -2.61 -2.48 -12.20
CA VAL A 208 -3.64 -1.90 -13.08
C VAL A 208 -3.08 -0.66 -13.75
N ASP A 209 -3.33 -0.54 -15.06
CA ASP A 209 -2.99 0.64 -15.84
C ASP A 209 -4.01 1.78 -15.67
N PRO A 210 -3.72 3.02 -16.10
CA PRO A 210 -4.63 4.16 -15.98
C PRO A 210 -5.94 4.00 -16.76
N ARG A 211 -6.12 2.93 -17.52
CA ARG A 211 -7.39 2.59 -18.20
C ARG A 211 -8.17 1.46 -17.52
N GLY A 212 -7.71 1.02 -16.35
CA GLY A 212 -8.36 -0.05 -15.58
C GLY A 212 -8.06 -1.46 -16.07
N GLN A 213 -7.07 -1.62 -16.96
CA GLN A 213 -6.68 -2.94 -17.47
C GLN A 213 -5.57 -3.52 -16.58
N LEU A 214 -5.63 -4.83 -16.35
CA LEU A 214 -4.53 -5.51 -15.66
C LEU A 214 -3.26 -5.45 -16.50
N VAL A 215 -2.13 -5.17 -15.84
CA VAL A 215 -0.80 -5.25 -16.42
C VAL A 215 -0.25 -6.67 -16.19
N GLY A 216 -0.48 -7.54 -17.15
CA GLY A 216 -0.20 -8.97 -17.03
C GLY A 216 -1.21 -9.71 -16.15
N GLU A 217 -0.84 -10.90 -15.72
CA GLU A 217 -1.69 -11.75 -14.87
C GLU A 217 -1.57 -11.37 -13.39
N ALA A 218 -2.60 -11.65 -12.61
CA ALA A 218 -2.55 -11.55 -11.17
C ALA A 218 -1.74 -12.71 -10.58
N ALA A 219 -1.23 -12.50 -9.37
CA ALA A 219 -0.61 -13.54 -8.56
C ALA A 219 -1.59 -14.67 -8.22
N SER A 220 -1.01 -15.80 -7.83
CA SER A 220 -1.74 -16.95 -7.29
C SER A 220 -2.65 -16.54 -6.12
N ASP A 221 -3.69 -17.30 -5.93
CA ASP A 221 -4.58 -17.22 -4.78
C ASP A 221 -4.25 -18.23 -3.68
N THR A 222 -3.17 -19.02 -3.86
CA THR A 222 -2.73 -20.07 -2.94
C THR A 222 -1.24 -20.06 -2.64
N GLU A 223 -0.40 -19.45 -3.49
CA GLU A 223 1.06 -19.51 -3.37
C GLU A 223 1.66 -18.11 -3.16
N GLU A 224 2.74 -18.04 -2.38
CA GLU A 224 3.54 -16.82 -2.27
C GLU A 224 4.28 -16.53 -3.57
N GLU A 225 4.15 -15.32 -4.09
CA GLU A 225 4.79 -14.91 -5.35
C GLU A 225 5.40 -13.53 -5.27
N VAL A 226 6.48 -13.32 -6.02
CA VAL A 226 7.02 -12.00 -6.36
C VAL A 226 6.50 -11.61 -7.74
N VAL A 227 5.64 -10.60 -7.79
CA VAL A 227 5.02 -10.11 -9.04
C VAL A 227 5.78 -8.91 -9.55
N VAL A 228 6.47 -9.04 -10.70
CA VAL A 228 7.17 -7.93 -11.36
C VAL A 228 6.48 -7.62 -12.69
N ARG A 229 6.22 -6.32 -12.93
CA ARG A 229 5.57 -5.84 -14.16
C ARG A 229 6.24 -4.54 -14.64
N ASP A 230 6.37 -4.41 -15.95
CA ASP A 230 6.79 -3.16 -16.57
C ASP A 230 5.62 -2.20 -16.68
N LEU A 231 5.78 -0.97 -16.18
CA LEU A 231 4.79 0.09 -16.26
C LEU A 231 5.29 1.16 -17.24
N ASP A 232 4.59 1.31 -18.37
CA ASP A 232 4.90 2.36 -19.36
C ASP A 232 4.42 3.72 -18.84
N MET A 233 5.36 4.52 -18.32
CA MET A 233 5.05 5.85 -17.78
C MET A 233 4.57 6.84 -18.85
N GLY A 234 4.87 6.61 -20.14
CA GLY A 234 4.35 7.41 -21.25
C GLY A 234 2.83 7.34 -21.37
N ARG A 235 2.25 6.20 -21.01
CA ARG A 235 0.79 5.98 -21.02
C ARG A 235 0.00 6.93 -20.09
N LEU A 236 0.64 7.45 -19.04
CA LEU A 236 0.01 8.44 -18.17
C LEU A 236 -0.35 9.73 -18.92
N ALA A 237 0.57 10.23 -19.75
CA ALA A 237 0.34 11.40 -20.57
C ALA A 237 -0.76 11.16 -21.61
N GLU A 238 -0.70 10.03 -22.32
CA GLU A 238 -1.71 9.64 -23.31
C GLU A 238 -3.14 9.63 -22.74
N VAL A 239 -3.32 9.03 -21.55
CA VAL A 239 -4.65 8.91 -20.93
C VAL A 239 -5.14 10.26 -20.41
N ARG A 240 -4.26 11.07 -19.81
CA ARG A 240 -4.59 12.42 -19.32
C ARG A 240 -4.92 13.39 -20.44
N ASP A 241 -4.27 13.26 -21.58
CA ASP A 241 -4.59 14.05 -22.79
C ASP A 241 -5.94 13.63 -23.41
N LEU A 242 -6.28 12.33 -23.29
CA LEU A 242 -7.51 11.80 -23.85
C LEU A 242 -8.76 12.26 -23.05
N TRP A 243 -8.71 12.15 -21.73
CA TRP A 243 -9.90 12.34 -20.90
C TRP A 243 -9.87 13.55 -19.98
N ALA A 244 -8.76 14.17 -19.71
CA ALA A 244 -8.60 15.40 -18.94
C ALA A 244 -9.47 15.51 -17.67
N PHE A 245 -9.67 14.41 -16.93
CA PHE A 245 -10.57 14.34 -15.76
C PHE A 245 -10.19 15.36 -14.67
N TYR A 246 -8.90 15.66 -14.49
CA TYR A 246 -8.46 16.68 -13.52
C TYR A 246 -8.89 18.09 -13.89
N ARG A 247 -8.88 18.45 -15.18
CA ARG A 247 -9.34 19.75 -15.68
C ARG A 247 -10.86 19.92 -15.49
N ASP A 248 -11.61 18.85 -15.73
CA ASP A 248 -13.07 18.89 -15.79
C ASP A 248 -13.73 18.71 -14.42
N ARG A 249 -12.93 18.62 -13.35
CA ARG A 249 -13.43 18.60 -11.97
C ARG A 249 -14.20 19.89 -11.63
N ARG A 250 -15.19 19.75 -10.76
CA ARG A 250 -16.03 20.85 -10.27
C ARG A 250 -15.88 21.00 -8.73
N PRO A 251 -14.71 21.42 -8.21
CA PRO A 251 -14.49 21.55 -6.77
C PRO A 251 -15.51 22.46 -6.08
N ASP A 252 -16.03 23.45 -6.79
CA ASP A 252 -17.09 24.35 -6.37
C ASP A 252 -18.41 23.65 -6.01
N SER A 253 -18.62 22.42 -6.47
CA SER A 253 -19.80 21.59 -6.17
C SER A 253 -19.59 20.51 -5.12
N TYR A 254 -18.36 20.39 -4.54
CA TYR A 254 -17.98 19.28 -3.65
C TYR A 254 -17.99 19.67 -2.16
N GLU A 255 -18.49 20.82 -1.79
CA GLU A 255 -18.48 21.32 -0.40
C GLU A 255 -19.11 20.31 0.59
N SER A 256 -20.17 19.62 0.17
CA SER A 256 -20.86 18.60 0.99
C SER A 256 -19.99 17.39 1.35
N LEU A 257 -18.91 17.11 0.59
CA LEU A 257 -18.01 16.00 0.88
C LEU A 257 -17.11 16.24 2.10
N VAL A 258 -16.94 17.50 2.51
CA VAL A 258 -16.06 17.89 3.61
C VAL A 258 -16.82 18.46 4.82
N LYS A 259 -18.13 18.53 4.72
CA LYS A 259 -19.01 18.90 5.85
C LYS A 259 -19.45 17.64 6.59
N PRO A 260 -19.37 17.61 7.93
CA PRO A 260 -19.88 16.49 8.74
C PRO A 260 -21.40 16.35 8.60
#